data_97b1b283b93fbfa4f1cbb243a872101d
#
_entry.id   97b1b283b93fbfa4f1cbb243a872101d
#
_cell.length_a   1.000
_cell.length_b   1.000
_cell.length_c   1.000
_cell.angle_alpha   90.00
_cell.angle_beta   90.00
_cell.angle_gamma   90.00
#
_symmetry.space_group_name_H-M   'P 1'
#
loop_
_entity.id
_entity.type
_entity.pdbx_description
1 polymer ?
#
loop_
_entity_poly.entity_id
_entity_poly.type
_entity_poly.pdbx_seq_one_letter_code
_entity_poly.pdbx_strand_id
1 'polypeptide(L)'
;MNDIEQQELKKENESLKEEIRLLKKKTELLSITQPLNKLSQFLIDRMDAIIFIKDVTNDFRYFMVNQNFCILQNTPHHKIIGKNDYEIFTPDVAEKYRRDDKIAINRK
;
A
#
# COMPACT_ATOMS: atom_id res chain seq x y z
N MET A 1 20.18 36.37 -24.78
CA MET A 1 19.38 36.21 -23.56
C MET A 1 19.77 37.27 -22.54
N ASN A 2 18.79 37.83 -21.85
CA ASN A 2 19.08 38.74 -20.75
C ASN A 2 19.31 37.92 -19.46
N ASP A 3 19.83 38.55 -18.41
CA ASP A 3 20.16 37.90 -17.16
C ASP A 3 18.94 37.24 -16.47
N ILE A 4 17.75 37.83 -16.65
CA ILE A 4 16.49 37.31 -16.06
C ILE A 4 16.11 35.98 -16.72
N GLU A 5 16.19 35.90 -18.05
CA GLU A 5 15.90 34.67 -18.80
C GLU A 5 16.88 33.53 -18.41
N GLN A 6 18.14 33.84 -18.25
CA GLN A 6 19.16 32.89 -17.82
C GLN A 6 18.89 32.37 -16.40
N GLN A 7 18.46 33.25 -15.50
CA GLN A 7 18.11 32.85 -14.13
C GLN A 7 16.87 31.98 -14.09
N GLU A 8 15.84 32.28 -14.90
CA GLU A 8 14.63 31.45 -14.99
C GLU A 8 14.91 30.07 -15.53
N LEU A 9 15.72 29.96 -16.60
CA LEU A 9 16.15 28.68 -17.16
C LEU A 9 16.94 27.85 -16.14
N LYS A 10 17.80 28.51 -15.37
CA LYS A 10 18.58 27.84 -14.33
C LYS A 10 17.71 27.30 -13.23
N LYS A 11 16.66 28.02 -12.78
CA LYS A 11 15.70 27.57 -11.80
C LYS A 11 14.89 26.39 -12.29
N GLU A 12 14.43 26.41 -13.54
CA GLU A 12 13.72 25.29 -14.16
C GLU A 12 14.58 24.03 -14.19
N ASN A 13 15.86 24.17 -14.57
CA ASN A 13 16.80 23.06 -14.61
C ASN A 13 17.04 22.46 -13.22
N GLU A 14 17.15 23.28 -12.19
CA GLU A 14 17.31 22.81 -10.82
C GLU A 14 16.08 22.08 -10.32
N SER A 15 14.88 22.57 -10.63
CA SER A 15 13.61 21.93 -10.30
C SER A 15 13.48 20.57 -10.97
N LEU A 16 13.81 20.45 -12.25
CA LEU A 16 13.80 19.19 -12.99
C LEU A 16 14.80 18.19 -12.42
N LYS A 17 15.99 18.63 -12.05
CA LYS A 17 16.99 17.79 -11.40
C LYS A 17 16.51 17.25 -10.06
N GLU A 18 15.80 18.05 -9.29
CA GLU A 18 15.20 17.66 -8.02
C GLU A 18 14.13 16.60 -8.22
N GLU A 19 13.23 16.77 -9.20
CA GLU A 19 12.21 15.79 -9.54
C GLU A 19 12.81 14.45 -9.98
N ILE A 20 13.83 14.48 -10.83
CA ILE A 20 14.54 13.28 -11.27
C ILE A 20 15.17 12.55 -10.08
N ARG A 21 15.77 13.28 -9.16
CA ARG A 21 16.38 12.70 -7.96
C ARG A 21 15.34 12.02 -7.05
N LEU A 22 14.18 12.65 -6.86
CA LEU A 22 13.08 12.09 -6.08
C LEU A 22 12.49 10.83 -6.73
N LEU A 23 12.32 10.84 -8.05
CA LEU A 23 11.84 9.68 -8.80
C LEU A 23 12.82 8.52 -8.72
N LYS A 24 14.12 8.77 -8.81
CA LYS A 24 15.16 7.76 -8.64
C LYS A 24 15.13 7.15 -7.23
N LYS A 25 14.96 7.96 -6.19
CA LYS A 25 14.82 7.46 -4.82
C LYS A 25 13.60 6.57 -4.66
N LYS A 26 12.46 6.95 -5.23
CA LYS A 26 11.25 6.12 -5.22
C LYS A 26 11.47 4.79 -5.91
N THR A 27 12.14 4.80 -7.05
CA THR A 27 12.45 3.59 -7.81
C THR A 27 13.41 2.68 -7.02
N GLU A 28 14.42 3.24 -6.37
CA GLU A 28 15.34 2.49 -5.52
C GLU A 28 14.62 1.85 -4.33
N LEU A 29 13.75 2.59 -3.67
CA LEU A 29 12.93 2.06 -2.56
C LEU A 29 12.01 0.95 -3.02
N LEU A 30 11.36 1.08 -4.17
CA LEU A 30 10.52 0.02 -4.74
C LEU A 30 11.32 -1.23 -5.06
N SER A 31 12.51 -1.08 -5.62
CA SER A 31 13.36 -2.23 -5.94
C SER A 31 13.91 -2.94 -4.70
N ILE A 32 14.05 -2.25 -3.57
CA ILE A 32 14.44 -2.84 -2.30
C ILE A 32 13.24 -3.50 -1.61
N THR A 33 12.06 -2.85 -1.62
CA THR A 33 10.86 -3.33 -0.90
C THR A 33 10.18 -4.51 -1.59
N GLN A 34 10.22 -4.60 -2.93
CA GLN A 34 9.59 -5.71 -3.66
C GLN A 34 10.12 -7.09 -3.27
N PRO A 35 11.44 -7.34 -3.17
CA PRO A 35 11.94 -8.62 -2.68
C PRO A 35 11.52 -8.92 -1.24
N LEU A 36 11.50 -7.90 -0.37
CA LEU A 36 11.04 -8.06 1.02
C LEU A 36 9.55 -8.42 1.06
N ASN A 37 8.72 -7.80 0.21
CA ASN A 37 7.31 -8.11 0.12
C ASN A 37 7.08 -9.54 -0.39
N LYS A 38 7.85 -10.01 -1.35
CA LYS A 38 7.79 -11.39 -1.84
C LYS A 38 8.17 -12.38 -0.75
N LEU A 39 9.23 -12.11 0.01
CA LEU A 39 9.65 -12.95 1.12
C LEU A 39 8.58 -12.98 2.22
N SER A 40 8.03 -11.83 2.58
CA SER A 40 6.97 -11.72 3.57
C SER A 40 5.74 -12.52 3.15
N GLN A 41 5.32 -12.39 1.88
CA GLN A 41 4.19 -13.15 1.34
C GLN A 41 4.45 -14.65 1.40
N PHE A 42 5.65 -15.08 1.02
CA PHE A 42 6.07 -16.49 1.09
C PHE A 42 5.97 -17.03 2.52
N LEU A 43 6.42 -16.25 3.51
CA LEU A 43 6.39 -16.66 4.91
C LEU A 43 4.97 -16.71 5.46
N ILE A 44 4.15 -15.70 5.24
CA ILE A 44 2.78 -15.67 5.78
C ILE A 44 1.87 -16.70 5.09
N ASP A 45 2.15 -17.07 3.84
CA ASP A 45 1.40 -18.11 3.15
C ASP A 45 1.65 -19.50 3.74
N ARG A 46 2.75 -19.70 4.46
CA ARG A 46 3.10 -20.95 5.11
C ARG A 46 2.66 -21.02 6.57
N MET A 47 2.19 -19.92 7.12
CA MET A 47 1.71 -19.91 8.51
C MET A 47 0.33 -20.55 8.59
N ASP A 48 0.14 -21.39 9.62
CA ASP A 48 -1.15 -22.02 9.89
C ASP A 48 -2.06 -21.06 10.65
N ALA A 49 -2.38 -19.95 9.99
CA ALA A 49 -3.19 -18.88 10.55
C ALA A 49 -3.80 -18.07 9.41
N ILE A 50 -4.87 -17.37 9.72
CA ILE A 50 -5.46 -16.38 8.82
C ILE A 50 -4.79 -15.03 9.10
N ILE A 51 -4.09 -14.49 8.11
CA ILE A 51 -3.32 -13.26 8.25
C ILE A 51 -3.81 -12.23 7.24
N PHE A 52 -4.07 -11.04 7.73
CA PHE A 52 -4.37 -9.88 6.89
C PHE A 52 -3.78 -8.61 7.51
N ILE A 53 -3.34 -7.71 6.66
CA ILE A 53 -2.79 -6.41 7.05
C ILE A 53 -3.52 -5.34 6.25
N LYS A 54 -4.06 -4.34 6.93
CA LYS A 54 -4.78 -3.22 6.33
C LYS A 54 -3.99 -1.92 6.50
N ASP A 55 -4.09 -1.05 5.52
CA ASP A 55 -3.53 0.30 5.58
C ASP A 55 -4.56 1.25 6.16
N VAL A 56 -4.39 1.61 7.43
CA VAL A 56 -5.29 2.51 8.16
C VAL A 56 -5.33 3.91 7.53
N THR A 57 -4.22 4.35 6.97
CA THR A 57 -4.11 5.67 6.35
C THR A 57 -4.74 5.75 4.97
N ASN A 58 -5.07 4.60 4.38
CA ASN A 58 -5.69 4.51 3.06
C ASN A 58 -7.04 3.77 3.13
N ASP A 59 -7.93 4.26 3.97
CA ASP A 59 -9.30 3.77 4.11
C ASP A 59 -9.39 2.27 4.44
N PHE A 60 -8.48 1.76 5.27
CA PHE A 60 -8.44 0.36 5.70
C PHE A 60 -8.36 -0.62 4.52
N ARG A 61 -7.70 -0.25 3.44
CA ARG A 61 -7.51 -1.14 2.30
C ARG A 61 -6.55 -2.26 2.66
N TYR A 62 -6.84 -3.45 2.15
CA TYR A 62 -5.98 -4.61 2.36
C TYR A 62 -4.63 -4.38 1.67
N PHE A 63 -3.58 -4.42 2.46
CA PHE A 63 -2.20 -4.28 2.01
C PHE A 63 -1.56 -5.64 1.75
N MET A 64 -1.83 -6.62 2.61
CA MET A 64 -1.28 -7.96 2.53
C MET A 64 -2.25 -8.96 3.16
N VAL A 65 -2.44 -10.11 2.51
CA VAL A 65 -3.22 -11.22 3.02
C VAL A 65 -2.48 -12.52 2.70
N ASN A 66 -2.66 -13.56 3.53
CA ASN A 66 -2.08 -14.84 3.22
C ASN A 66 -3.08 -15.75 2.46
N GLN A 67 -2.59 -16.89 2.00
CA GLN A 67 -3.39 -17.85 1.23
C GLN A 67 -4.60 -18.35 2.04
N ASN A 68 -4.43 -18.59 3.33
CA ASN A 68 -5.53 -19.03 4.19
C ASN A 68 -6.67 -18.01 4.26
N PHE A 69 -6.35 -16.73 4.27
CA PHE A 69 -7.36 -15.67 4.19
C PHE A 69 -8.13 -15.73 2.86
N CYS A 70 -7.44 -15.89 1.75
CA CYS A 70 -8.06 -16.00 0.43
C CYS A 70 -8.98 -17.22 0.35
N ILE A 71 -8.56 -18.35 0.89
CA ILE A 71 -9.36 -19.59 0.94
C ILE A 71 -10.60 -19.37 1.78
N LEU A 72 -10.46 -18.80 2.98
CA LEU A 72 -11.58 -18.54 3.88
C LEU A 72 -12.63 -17.63 3.22
N GLN A 73 -12.19 -16.59 2.52
CA GLN A 73 -13.09 -15.66 1.85
C GLN A 73 -13.55 -16.15 0.48
N ASN A 74 -13.02 -17.27 0.01
CA ASN A 74 -13.28 -17.78 -1.34
C ASN A 74 -13.07 -16.73 -2.41
N THR A 75 -12.01 -15.93 -2.27
CA THR A 75 -11.69 -14.79 -3.14
C THR A 75 -10.20 -14.80 -3.43
N PRO A 76 -9.80 -14.67 -4.71
CA PRO A 76 -8.38 -14.67 -5.05
C PRO A 76 -7.68 -13.40 -4.57
N HIS A 77 -6.39 -13.52 -4.32
CA HIS A 77 -5.53 -12.47 -3.79
C HIS A 77 -5.66 -11.15 -4.56
N HIS A 78 -5.65 -11.19 -5.89
CA HIS A 78 -5.71 -9.98 -6.72
C HIS A 78 -7.03 -9.23 -6.62
N LYS A 79 -8.10 -9.86 -6.14
CA LYS A 79 -9.40 -9.23 -5.91
C LYS A 79 -9.55 -8.66 -4.50
N ILE A 80 -8.58 -8.89 -3.62
CA ILE A 80 -8.59 -8.41 -2.24
C ILE A 80 -7.65 -7.23 -2.06
N ILE A 81 -6.42 -7.34 -2.56
CA ILE A 81 -5.39 -6.33 -2.37
C ILE A 81 -5.82 -4.99 -2.98
N GLY A 82 -5.64 -3.92 -2.22
CA GLY A 82 -6.02 -2.56 -2.62
C GLY A 82 -7.49 -2.24 -2.45
N LYS A 83 -8.30 -3.20 -1.99
CA LYS A 83 -9.72 -3.00 -1.72
C LYS A 83 -9.99 -2.90 -0.23
N ASN A 84 -11.05 -2.20 0.15
CA ASN A 84 -11.53 -2.18 1.52
C ASN A 84 -12.69 -3.17 1.70
N ASP A 85 -13.16 -3.34 2.94
CA ASP A 85 -14.22 -4.29 3.24
C ASP A 85 -15.53 -3.98 2.52
N TYR A 86 -15.84 -2.69 2.30
CA TYR A 86 -17.06 -2.29 1.61
C TYR A 86 -17.07 -2.69 0.14
N GLU A 87 -15.90 -2.87 -0.46
CA GLU A 87 -15.77 -3.29 -1.86
C GLU A 87 -15.79 -4.82 -2.01
N ILE A 88 -15.56 -5.56 -0.93
CA ILE A 88 -15.44 -7.03 -0.93
C ILE A 88 -16.69 -7.69 -0.33
N PHE A 89 -17.20 -7.15 0.76
CA PHE A 89 -18.27 -7.78 1.56
C PHE A 89 -19.58 -7.02 1.42
N THR A 90 -20.66 -7.65 1.91
CA THR A 90 -21.95 -6.97 2.05
C THR A 90 -21.84 -5.80 3.03
N PRO A 91 -22.71 -4.76 2.92
CA PRO A 91 -22.64 -3.59 3.80
C PRO A 91 -22.64 -3.93 5.30
N ASP A 92 -23.45 -4.89 5.72
CA ASP A 92 -23.55 -5.29 7.13
C ASP A 92 -22.23 -5.86 7.66
N VAL A 93 -21.62 -6.75 6.88
CA VAL A 93 -20.35 -7.39 7.23
C VAL A 93 -19.22 -6.37 7.20
N ALA A 94 -19.19 -5.51 6.18
CA ALA A 94 -18.19 -4.47 6.05
C ALA A 94 -18.23 -3.49 7.22
N GLU A 95 -19.41 -3.08 7.65
CA GLU A 95 -19.62 -2.20 8.80
C GLU A 95 -19.08 -2.82 10.09
N LYS A 96 -19.36 -4.11 10.30
CA LYS A 96 -18.86 -4.84 11.46
C LYS A 96 -17.33 -4.86 11.48
N TYR A 97 -16.71 -5.20 10.35
CA TYR A 97 -15.26 -5.24 10.24
C TYR A 97 -14.63 -3.85 10.44
N ARG A 98 -15.26 -2.80 9.90
CA ARG A 98 -14.79 -1.43 10.10
C ARG A 98 -14.85 -1.02 11.58
N ARG A 99 -15.90 -1.39 12.30
CA ARG A 99 -16.03 -1.14 13.73
C ARG A 99 -14.95 -1.89 14.51
N ASP A 100 -14.73 -3.15 14.19
CA ASP A 100 -13.71 -3.98 14.84
C ASP A 100 -12.31 -3.39 14.61
N ASP A 101 -12.01 -2.94 13.41
CA ASP A 101 -10.74 -2.30 13.06
C ASP A 101 -10.52 -1.00 13.86
N LYS A 102 -11.55 -0.17 13.96
CA LYS A 102 -11.47 1.09 14.73
C LYS A 102 -11.27 0.83 16.22
N ILE A 103 -11.91 -0.17 16.77
CA ILE A 103 -11.70 -0.59 18.16
C ILE A 103 -10.27 -1.05 18.37
N ALA A 104 -9.74 -1.86 17.49
CA ALA A 104 -8.35 -2.35 17.56
C ALA A 104 -7.33 -1.21 17.55
N ILE A 105 -7.54 -0.18 16.73
CA ILE A 105 -6.67 0.99 16.64
C ILE A 105 -6.72 1.81 17.93
N ASN A 106 -7.88 1.95 18.54
CA ASN A 106 -8.06 2.76 19.76
C ASN A 106 -7.58 2.04 21.03
N ARG A 107 -7.27 0.77 20.95
CA ARG A 107 -6.66 0.00 22.04
C ARG A 107 -5.14 0.18 22.01
N LYS A 108 -4.67 1.20 22.66
CA LYS A 108 -3.24 1.41 22.82
C LYS A 108 -2.82 1.10 24.25
#